data_78a2a5a4381b7a3dcd26128c4eb65cde
#
_entry.id   78a2a5a4381b7a3dcd26128c4eb65cde
#
_cell.length_a   1.000
_cell.length_b   1.000
_cell.length_c   1.000
_cell.angle_alpha   90.00
_cell.angle_beta   90.00
_cell.angle_gamma   90.00
#
_symmetry.space_group_name_H-M   'P 1'
#
loop_
_entity.id
_entity.type
_entity.pdbx_description
1 polymer ?
#
loop_
_entity_poly.entity_id
_entity_poly.type
_entity_poly.pdbx_seq_one_letter_code
_entity_poly.pdbx_strand_id
1 'polypeptide(L)'
;MGALTCQVCGNQNDSKKFFCSKCGRFLLTSDFADAGVSGEAELKLSRIVTNLKENPHIDILWNDTIDAYTRKIERIQSLLRIKDVGIDSTELNEKINHFLNLCRKPDFEIAFVGAVKAGKSTLINALLGRNYAPTDPNPETAVLTKFRSSEQDYVKVKFYSAKEWDKLWKSVQSDAEKFLELYKELEAEKYKSKWVEHDEMCIDLANNEIEGELKKWSSSQSAVHFFVKEIEVGISSLPKELPKQVVFVDTPGLFDPVAFRSQISINYIRSANAVLVCVKAEDLHGEEVKTVESVFSFSGHKRNKVFVIATNWDKLNNVIIDWNKRYNYMINSFTGKAFFPTQAMAKSNILYAASYYYNLCRDYNSLEQVYKQKINLLFVKIQIDINECQDKKVTVPENMMALANAQLGMPSPSDIKRLMELTNIQIVNKVIVTELVNQYAELLYGDIKNLYEDIQHMVGRVASERKKTVNERITISHSDLKEIEKKVEETKKNRDEIQKVQKQLTAALASLNKSTQQRLEKITSKLG
;
A
#
# COMPACT_ATOMS: atom_id res chain seq x y z
N MET A 1 34.71 2.01 -15.35
CA MET A 1 33.28 1.70 -15.23
C MET A 1 32.78 2.50 -14.06
N GLY A 2 31.92 3.50 -14.29
CA GLY A 2 31.47 4.41 -13.26
C GLY A 2 30.43 3.73 -12.35
N ALA A 3 30.48 4.02 -11.06
CA ALA A 3 29.46 3.59 -10.13
C ALA A 3 28.25 4.54 -10.22
N LEU A 4 27.04 4.00 -10.29
CA LEU A 4 25.81 4.79 -10.28
C LEU A 4 25.44 5.20 -8.86
N THR A 5 25.34 6.50 -8.60
CA THR A 5 24.95 7.02 -7.29
C THR A 5 23.43 7.22 -7.24
N CYS A 6 22.74 6.51 -6.35
CA CYS A 6 21.31 6.69 -6.14
C CYS A 6 21.01 8.08 -5.56
N GLN A 7 20.24 8.89 -6.28
CA GLN A 7 19.91 10.25 -5.85
C GLN A 7 19.04 10.30 -4.58
N VAL A 8 18.39 9.18 -4.23
CA VAL A 8 17.52 9.11 -3.06
C VAL A 8 18.25 8.76 -1.77
N CYS A 9 19.19 7.80 -1.82
CA CYS A 9 19.86 7.31 -0.61
C CYS A 9 21.39 7.45 -0.64
N GLY A 10 21.94 8.05 -1.70
CA GLY A 10 23.38 8.26 -1.87
C GLY A 10 24.20 6.98 -2.07
N ASN A 11 23.57 5.81 -2.22
CA ASN A 11 24.28 4.55 -2.38
C ASN A 11 24.90 4.43 -3.76
N GLN A 12 26.15 4.01 -3.81
CA GLN A 12 26.82 3.68 -5.07
C GLN A 12 26.44 2.28 -5.53
N ASN A 13 26.03 2.16 -6.78
CA ASN A 13 25.58 0.92 -7.39
C ASN A 13 26.43 0.60 -8.61
N ASP A 14 26.53 -0.68 -8.95
CA ASP A 14 27.12 -1.10 -10.20
C ASP A 14 26.36 -0.49 -11.38
N SER A 15 27.07 0.01 -12.40
CA SER A 15 26.50 0.60 -13.62
C SER A 15 25.54 -0.32 -14.40
N LYS A 16 25.52 -1.61 -14.09
CA LYS A 16 24.61 -2.59 -14.67
C LYS A 16 23.31 -2.78 -13.88
N LYS A 17 23.16 -2.12 -12.72
CA LYS A 17 21.98 -2.27 -11.89
C LYS A 17 20.93 -1.22 -12.25
N PHE A 18 19.73 -1.68 -12.52
CA PHE A 18 18.56 -0.82 -12.75
C PHE A 18 17.92 -0.31 -11.46
N PHE A 19 18.20 -0.97 -10.33
CA PHE A 19 17.65 -0.62 -9.04
C PHE A 19 18.74 -0.44 -8.00
N CYS A 20 18.57 0.54 -7.14
CA CYS A 20 19.48 0.75 -6.03
C CYS A 20 19.49 -0.45 -5.09
N SER A 21 20.65 -1.02 -4.85
CA SER A 21 20.82 -2.19 -3.97
C SER A 21 20.51 -1.91 -2.51
N LYS A 22 20.43 -0.62 -2.11
CA LYS A 22 20.19 -0.21 -0.73
C LYS A 22 18.75 0.15 -0.45
N CYS A 23 18.07 0.88 -1.34
CA CYS A 23 16.72 1.36 -1.12
C CYS A 23 15.68 0.82 -2.13
N GLY A 24 16.10 -0.01 -3.09
CA GLY A 24 15.23 -0.60 -4.11
C GLY A 24 14.72 0.38 -5.16
N ARG A 25 15.09 1.67 -5.09
CA ARG A 25 14.61 2.68 -6.04
C ARG A 25 15.28 2.51 -7.39
N PHE A 26 14.52 2.70 -8.45
CA PHE A 26 15.05 2.74 -9.81
C PHE A 26 16.09 3.87 -9.95
N LEU A 27 17.20 3.56 -10.58
CA LEU A 27 18.26 4.52 -10.83
C LEU A 27 17.89 5.33 -12.06
N LEU A 28 17.35 6.54 -11.81
CA LEU A 28 16.82 7.43 -12.84
C LEU A 28 17.94 8.01 -13.74
N THR A 29 17.54 8.51 -14.82
CA THR A 29 18.12 9.05 -16.05
C THR A 29 19.47 9.77 -15.98
N SER A 30 19.78 10.54 -14.94
CA SER A 30 21.14 11.08 -14.72
C SER A 30 22.16 9.99 -14.46
N ASP A 31 21.72 8.86 -13.90
CA ASP A 31 22.53 7.71 -13.61
C ASP A 31 22.78 6.84 -14.86
N PHE A 32 21.94 6.96 -15.90
CA PHE A 32 22.10 6.27 -17.18
C PHE A 32 23.05 7.01 -18.13
N ALA A 33 23.18 8.32 -18.02
CA ALA A 33 24.14 9.08 -18.81
C ALA A 33 25.60 8.64 -18.53
N ASP A 34 25.90 8.39 -17.25
CA ASP A 34 27.21 7.86 -16.82
C ASP A 34 27.42 6.39 -17.20
N ALA A 35 26.34 5.65 -17.49
CA ALA A 35 26.40 4.26 -17.95
C ALA A 35 26.58 4.12 -19.49
N GLY A 36 26.74 5.22 -20.20
CA GLY A 36 26.88 5.23 -21.66
C GLY A 36 25.58 4.96 -22.43
N VAL A 37 24.43 5.11 -21.77
CA VAL A 37 23.11 5.10 -22.39
C VAL A 37 22.89 6.46 -23.03
N SER A 38 22.62 6.52 -24.34
CA SER A 38 22.50 7.77 -25.11
C SER A 38 21.39 8.67 -24.54
N GLY A 39 21.58 10.01 -24.64
CA GLY A 39 20.56 11.00 -24.24
C GLY A 39 19.21 10.81 -24.94
N GLU A 40 19.17 10.06 -26.02
CA GLU A 40 17.98 9.62 -26.74
C GLU A 40 17.15 8.58 -25.95
N ALA A 41 17.81 7.67 -25.22
CA ALA A 41 17.15 6.73 -24.32
C ALA A 41 16.57 7.43 -23.08
N GLU A 42 17.22 8.50 -22.63
CA GLU A 42 16.78 9.35 -21.53
C GLU A 42 15.51 10.14 -21.86
N LEU A 43 15.49 10.78 -23.02
CA LEU A 43 14.30 11.45 -23.57
C LEU A 43 13.15 10.46 -23.78
N LYS A 44 13.45 9.25 -24.21
CA LYS A 44 12.48 8.17 -24.41
C LYS A 44 11.87 7.72 -23.08
N LEU A 45 12.67 7.49 -22.04
CA LEU A 45 12.19 7.17 -20.68
C LEU A 45 11.32 8.28 -20.09
N SER A 46 11.72 9.53 -20.21
CA SER A 46 10.96 10.67 -19.76
C SER A 46 9.57 10.76 -20.43
N ARG A 47 9.52 10.51 -21.74
CA ARG A 47 8.25 10.48 -22.50
C ARG A 47 7.35 9.30 -22.10
N ILE A 48 7.93 8.15 -21.75
CA ILE A 48 7.19 6.99 -21.26
C ILE A 48 6.53 7.29 -19.93
N VAL A 49 7.27 7.90 -19.01
CA VAL A 49 6.75 8.33 -17.71
C VAL A 49 5.60 9.31 -17.89
N THR A 50 5.70 10.23 -18.87
CA THR A 50 4.62 11.17 -19.21
C THR A 50 3.39 10.45 -19.76
N ASN A 51 3.59 9.43 -20.58
CA ASN A 51 2.49 8.66 -21.19
C ASN A 51 1.81 7.67 -20.24
N LEU A 52 2.54 7.08 -19.31
CA LEU A 52 1.93 6.31 -18.22
C LEU A 52 1.00 7.18 -17.36
N LYS A 53 1.26 8.51 -17.30
CA LYS A 53 0.35 9.48 -16.68
C LYS A 53 -0.93 9.72 -17.50
N GLU A 54 -0.82 9.69 -18.80
CA GLU A 54 -1.92 9.98 -19.72
C GLU A 54 -2.74 8.74 -20.08
N ASN A 55 -2.13 7.54 -20.02
CA ASN A 55 -2.74 6.26 -20.36
C ASN A 55 -2.43 5.18 -19.30
N PRO A 56 -3.24 5.06 -18.26
CA PRO A 56 -3.02 4.10 -17.17
C PRO A 56 -3.27 2.61 -17.54
N HIS A 57 -3.26 2.25 -18.82
CA HIS A 57 -3.36 0.87 -19.29
C HIS A 57 -2.03 0.11 -19.19
N ILE A 58 -1.54 -0.03 -17.96
CA ILE A 58 -0.33 -0.82 -17.64
C ILE A 58 -0.54 -2.31 -17.94
N ASP A 59 -1.77 -2.78 -17.91
CA ASP A 59 -2.17 -4.18 -18.19
C ASP A 59 -1.55 -4.71 -19.48
N ILE A 60 -1.49 -3.89 -20.54
CA ILE A 60 -0.97 -4.29 -21.86
C ILE A 60 0.55 -4.53 -21.85
N LEU A 61 1.27 -3.87 -20.94
CA LEU A 61 2.73 -3.99 -20.84
C LEU A 61 3.20 -5.27 -20.16
N TRP A 62 2.35 -5.90 -19.34
CA TRP A 62 2.73 -6.99 -18.45
C TRP A 62 2.26 -8.37 -18.89
N ASN A 63 1.14 -8.48 -19.60
CA ASN A 63 0.45 -9.75 -19.82
C ASN A 63 1.30 -10.88 -20.44
N ASP A 64 2.01 -10.66 -21.55
CA ASP A 64 2.76 -11.73 -22.24
C ASP A 64 3.96 -12.25 -21.44
N THR A 65 4.53 -11.40 -20.58
CA THR A 65 5.76 -11.71 -19.85
C THR A 65 5.45 -12.37 -18.52
N ILE A 66 4.41 -11.92 -17.84
CA ILE A 66 3.93 -12.46 -16.56
C ILE A 66 3.36 -13.87 -16.74
N ASP A 67 2.65 -14.14 -17.83
CA ASP A 67 2.14 -15.49 -18.14
C ASP A 67 3.26 -16.53 -18.29
N ALA A 68 4.41 -16.13 -18.82
CA ALA A 68 5.57 -17.01 -18.92
C ALA A 68 6.17 -17.33 -17.53
N TYR A 69 6.10 -16.38 -16.60
CA TYR A 69 6.51 -16.56 -15.21
C TYR A 69 5.58 -17.48 -14.43
N THR A 70 4.31 -17.18 -14.51
CA THR A 70 3.24 -17.96 -13.85
C THR A 70 3.42 -19.43 -14.14
N ARG A 71 3.56 -19.79 -15.42
CA ARG A 71 3.76 -21.20 -15.85
C ARG A 71 5.02 -21.85 -15.25
N LYS A 72 6.08 -21.09 -15.01
CA LYS A 72 7.34 -21.64 -14.46
C LYS A 72 7.27 -21.88 -12.96
N ILE A 73 6.64 -20.97 -12.24
CA ILE A 73 6.41 -21.14 -10.79
C ILE A 73 5.37 -22.23 -10.50
N GLU A 74 4.33 -22.35 -11.31
CA GLU A 74 3.35 -23.45 -11.22
C GLU A 74 4.04 -24.83 -11.36
N ARG A 75 5.08 -24.90 -12.20
CA ARG A 75 5.87 -26.11 -12.35
C ARG A 75 6.69 -26.43 -11.08
N ILE A 76 7.29 -25.42 -10.42
CA ILE A 76 7.93 -25.62 -9.10
C ILE A 76 6.89 -26.11 -8.09
N GLN A 77 5.72 -25.49 -8.04
CA GLN A 77 4.64 -25.87 -7.13
C GLN A 77 4.18 -27.32 -7.36
N SER A 78 4.08 -27.75 -8.63
CA SER A 78 3.72 -29.13 -8.97
C SER A 78 4.78 -30.15 -8.52
N LEU A 79 6.07 -29.80 -8.62
CA LEU A 79 7.17 -30.65 -8.13
C LEU A 79 7.16 -30.79 -6.61
N LEU A 80 6.79 -29.73 -5.88
CA LEU A 80 6.69 -29.75 -4.42
C LEU A 80 5.49 -30.57 -3.90
N ARG A 81 4.48 -30.82 -4.73
CA ARG A 81 3.29 -31.64 -4.39
C ARG A 81 3.54 -33.15 -4.50
N ILE A 82 4.68 -33.58 -4.98
CA ILE A 82 5.03 -35.03 -5.07
C ILE A 82 5.14 -35.59 -3.66
N LYS A 83 4.25 -36.54 -3.31
CA LYS A 83 4.00 -37.06 -1.95
C LYS A 83 5.24 -37.58 -1.21
N ASP A 84 6.27 -38.03 -1.91
CA ASP A 84 7.49 -38.59 -1.30
C ASP A 84 8.47 -37.52 -0.78
N VAL A 85 8.11 -36.27 -0.86
CA VAL A 85 9.02 -35.17 -0.49
C VAL A 85 9.11 -34.94 1.02
N GLY A 86 8.10 -35.28 1.83
CA GLY A 86 8.15 -35.30 3.32
C GLY A 86 8.71 -34.04 4.00
N ILE A 87 8.68 -32.89 3.35
CA ILE A 87 9.19 -31.61 3.86
C ILE A 87 7.98 -30.71 4.10
N ASP A 88 8.00 -29.98 5.22
CA ASP A 88 7.05 -28.91 5.46
C ASP A 88 7.34 -27.75 4.45
N SER A 89 6.59 -27.75 3.37
CA SER A 89 6.68 -26.75 2.30
C SER A 89 5.67 -25.62 2.47
N THR A 90 5.03 -25.50 3.64
CA THR A 90 3.93 -24.56 3.87
C THR A 90 4.35 -23.12 3.58
N GLU A 91 5.46 -22.67 4.17
CA GLU A 91 5.98 -21.32 3.97
C GLU A 91 6.37 -21.04 2.50
N LEU A 92 7.00 -22.03 1.85
CA LEU A 92 7.38 -21.92 0.44
C LEU A 92 6.14 -21.85 -0.47
N ASN A 93 5.11 -22.65 -0.19
CA ASN A 93 3.86 -22.62 -0.93
C ASN A 93 3.10 -21.30 -0.73
N GLU A 94 3.11 -20.72 0.47
CA GLU A 94 2.54 -19.40 0.74
C GLU A 94 3.24 -18.31 -0.09
N LYS A 95 4.58 -18.31 -0.13
CA LYS A 95 5.35 -17.37 -0.96
C LYS A 95 5.12 -17.59 -2.45
N ILE A 96 5.03 -18.82 -2.92
CA ILE A 96 4.70 -19.14 -4.31
C ILE A 96 3.30 -18.63 -4.66
N ASN A 97 2.31 -18.87 -3.81
CA ASN A 97 0.95 -18.38 -4.03
C ASN A 97 0.90 -16.85 -4.05
N HIS A 98 1.62 -16.18 -3.16
CA HIS A 98 1.75 -14.72 -3.17
C HIS A 98 2.37 -14.22 -4.48
N PHE A 99 3.48 -14.83 -4.92
CA PHE A 99 4.12 -14.52 -6.20
C PHE A 99 3.16 -14.70 -7.40
N LEU A 100 2.46 -15.83 -7.44
CA LEU A 100 1.48 -16.10 -8.50
C LEU A 100 0.32 -15.10 -8.50
N ASN A 101 -0.12 -14.68 -7.32
CA ASN A 101 -1.16 -13.65 -7.19
C ASN A 101 -0.69 -12.29 -7.69
N LEU A 102 0.54 -11.86 -7.35
CA LEU A 102 1.15 -10.65 -7.89
C LEU A 102 1.27 -10.69 -9.42
N CYS A 103 1.63 -11.87 -9.97
CA CYS A 103 1.75 -12.03 -11.41
C CYS A 103 0.41 -12.06 -12.15
N ARG A 104 -0.63 -12.63 -11.54
CA ARG A 104 -1.98 -12.76 -12.17
C ARG A 104 -2.82 -11.51 -12.06
N LYS A 105 -2.64 -10.74 -10.98
CA LYS A 105 -3.36 -9.49 -10.73
C LYS A 105 -2.35 -8.46 -10.22
N PRO A 106 -1.79 -7.65 -11.10
CA PRO A 106 -0.85 -6.61 -10.71
C PRO A 106 -1.58 -5.43 -10.03
N ASP A 107 -2.31 -5.72 -8.96
CA ASP A 107 -2.90 -4.68 -8.12
C ASP A 107 -1.80 -3.95 -7.37
N PHE A 108 -1.88 -2.64 -7.33
CA PHE A 108 -1.00 -1.79 -6.56
C PHE A 108 -1.73 -1.36 -5.28
N GLU A 109 -1.46 -2.07 -4.19
CA GLU A 109 -2.12 -1.82 -2.91
C GLU A 109 -1.43 -0.68 -2.16
N ILE A 110 -2.21 0.34 -1.80
CA ILE A 110 -1.82 1.47 -0.97
C ILE A 110 -2.53 1.32 0.37
N ALA A 111 -1.80 0.96 1.40
CA ALA A 111 -2.35 0.78 2.75
C ALA A 111 -2.41 2.13 3.49
N PHE A 112 -3.59 2.48 4.00
CA PHE A 112 -3.79 3.60 4.92
C PHE A 112 -3.73 3.08 6.34
N VAL A 113 -2.73 3.53 7.07
CA VAL A 113 -2.40 3.03 8.41
C VAL A 113 -2.37 4.20 9.38
N GLY A 114 -2.70 3.98 10.63
CA GLY A 114 -2.68 5.01 11.67
C GLY A 114 -3.46 4.58 12.90
N ALA A 115 -3.34 5.34 13.97
CA ALA A 115 -4.14 5.12 15.17
C ALA A 115 -5.64 5.22 14.89
N VAL A 116 -6.44 4.80 15.85
CA VAL A 116 -7.89 5.00 15.81
C VAL A 116 -8.18 6.50 15.74
N LYS A 117 -9.10 6.91 14.86
CA LYS A 117 -9.45 8.34 14.63
C LYS A 117 -8.31 9.21 14.08
N ALA A 118 -7.30 8.63 13.45
CA ALA A 118 -6.24 9.37 12.77
C ALA A 118 -6.67 9.98 11.42
N GLY A 119 -7.94 9.88 11.02
CA GLY A 119 -8.48 10.48 9.79
C GLY A 119 -8.24 9.66 8.51
N LYS A 120 -7.92 8.35 8.62
CA LYS A 120 -7.71 7.44 7.48
C LYS A 120 -8.87 7.44 6.49
N SER A 121 -10.06 7.04 6.95
CA SER A 121 -11.26 6.94 6.10
C SER A 121 -11.67 8.29 5.51
N THR A 122 -11.48 9.39 6.26
CA THR A 122 -11.74 10.74 5.75
C THR A 122 -10.79 11.12 4.62
N LEU A 123 -9.51 10.73 4.71
CA LEU A 123 -8.51 10.92 3.67
C LEU A 123 -8.82 10.06 2.44
N ILE A 124 -9.19 8.80 2.64
CA ILE A 124 -9.62 7.91 1.56
C ILE A 124 -10.79 8.52 0.80
N ASN A 125 -11.81 9.01 1.49
CA ASN A 125 -12.97 9.67 0.87
C ASN A 125 -12.58 10.92 0.06
N ALA A 126 -11.60 11.68 0.54
CA ALA A 126 -11.09 12.84 -0.18
C ALA A 126 -10.37 12.44 -1.48
N LEU A 127 -9.59 11.35 -1.45
CA LEU A 127 -8.88 10.84 -2.62
C LEU A 127 -9.79 10.12 -3.62
N LEU A 128 -10.81 9.42 -3.13
CA LEU A 128 -11.82 8.75 -3.98
C LEU A 128 -12.82 9.75 -4.62
N GLY A 129 -12.84 10.98 -4.13
CA GLY A 129 -13.75 12.03 -4.65
C GLY A 129 -15.20 11.93 -4.17
N ARG A 130 -15.53 10.96 -3.31
CA ARG A 130 -16.85 10.76 -2.68
C ARG A 130 -16.73 10.11 -1.31
N ASN A 131 -17.81 10.18 -0.52
CA ASN A 131 -17.90 9.57 0.80
C ASN A 131 -18.32 8.09 0.66
N TYR A 132 -17.35 7.21 0.48
CA TYR A 132 -17.57 5.77 0.44
C TYR A 132 -17.19 5.09 1.76
N ALA A 133 -16.04 5.43 2.32
CA ALA A 133 -15.58 4.87 3.58
C ALA A 133 -16.38 5.47 4.75
N PRO A 134 -16.89 4.65 5.68
CA PRO A 134 -17.58 5.15 6.87
C PRO A 134 -16.68 6.05 7.72
N THR A 135 -17.22 7.20 8.17
CA THR A 135 -16.49 8.19 8.98
C THR A 135 -17.21 8.46 10.30
N ASP A 136 -17.76 7.45 10.93
CA ASP A 136 -18.51 7.59 12.18
C ASP A 136 -17.62 8.04 13.36
N PRO A 137 -18.19 8.81 14.34
CA PRO A 137 -17.47 9.23 15.54
C PRO A 137 -17.00 8.08 16.43
N ASN A 138 -17.65 6.94 16.35
CA ASN A 138 -17.25 5.74 17.07
C ASN A 138 -16.11 5.01 16.33
N PRO A 139 -15.13 4.42 17.02
CA PRO A 139 -13.92 3.86 16.40
C PRO A 139 -14.23 2.57 15.66
N GLU A 140 -14.25 2.59 14.30
CA GLU A 140 -14.94 1.50 13.61
C GLU A 140 -14.44 1.05 12.25
N THR A 141 -13.24 1.28 11.89
CA THR A 141 -12.67 0.44 10.86
C THR A 141 -12.22 -0.88 11.50
N ALA A 142 -13.20 -1.69 11.90
CA ALA A 142 -12.92 -3.01 12.46
C ALA A 142 -12.58 -4.03 11.40
N VAL A 143 -12.92 -3.74 10.14
CA VAL A 143 -12.82 -4.63 8.98
C VAL A 143 -11.90 -4.02 7.95
N LEU A 144 -11.00 -4.82 7.41
CA LEU A 144 -10.16 -4.43 6.29
C LEU A 144 -11.05 -4.13 5.07
N THR A 145 -10.97 -2.91 4.53
CA THR A 145 -11.77 -2.51 3.37
C THR A 145 -10.88 -2.08 2.22
N LYS A 146 -11.11 -2.67 1.05
CA LYS A 146 -10.39 -2.38 -0.19
C LYS A 146 -11.29 -1.61 -1.15
N PHE A 147 -10.78 -0.52 -1.71
CA PHE A 147 -11.45 0.29 -2.73
C PHE A 147 -10.67 0.23 -4.02
N ARG A 148 -11.32 -0.17 -5.12
CA ARG A 148 -10.70 -0.32 -6.43
C ARG A 148 -11.59 0.17 -7.56
N SER A 149 -10.98 0.46 -8.70
CA SER A 149 -11.72 0.73 -9.93
C SER A 149 -12.42 -0.53 -10.43
N SER A 150 -13.67 -0.38 -10.89
CA SER A 150 -14.46 -1.45 -11.49
C SER A 150 -15.29 -0.90 -12.65
N GLU A 151 -15.84 -1.78 -13.47
CA GLU A 151 -16.80 -1.40 -14.52
C GLU A 151 -18.21 -1.14 -13.95
N GLN A 152 -18.53 -1.80 -12.83
CA GLN A 152 -19.80 -1.67 -12.11
C GLN A 152 -19.53 -1.54 -10.62
N ASP A 153 -20.44 -0.86 -9.92
CA ASP A 153 -20.36 -0.73 -8.47
C ASP A 153 -20.75 -2.06 -7.81
N TYR A 154 -19.91 -2.54 -6.90
CA TYR A 154 -20.20 -3.74 -6.11
C TYR A 154 -19.57 -3.66 -4.72
N VAL A 155 -20.13 -4.43 -3.80
CA VAL A 155 -19.53 -4.75 -2.50
C VAL A 155 -19.37 -6.26 -2.38
N LYS A 156 -18.14 -6.69 -2.19
CA LYS A 156 -17.79 -8.08 -1.99
C LYS A 156 -17.35 -8.29 -0.54
N VAL A 157 -17.98 -9.22 0.15
CA VAL A 157 -17.76 -9.50 1.57
C VAL A 157 -17.19 -10.89 1.75
N LYS A 158 -16.04 -10.98 2.42
CA LYS A 158 -15.41 -12.23 2.82
C LYS A 158 -15.54 -12.44 4.31
N PHE A 159 -15.85 -13.65 4.71
CA PHE A 159 -16.05 -14.04 6.09
C PHE A 159 -14.85 -14.82 6.63
N TYR A 160 -14.72 -14.89 7.95
CA TYR A 160 -13.69 -15.71 8.60
C TYR A 160 -14.00 -17.19 8.42
N SER A 161 -12.98 -17.99 8.09
CA SER A 161 -13.05 -19.43 8.25
C SER A 161 -13.10 -19.81 9.74
N ALA A 162 -13.55 -21.02 10.07
CA ALA A 162 -13.59 -21.50 11.47
C ALA A 162 -12.22 -21.40 12.15
N LYS A 163 -11.14 -21.76 11.46
CA LYS A 163 -9.77 -21.68 11.99
C LYS A 163 -9.33 -20.23 12.28
N GLU A 164 -9.69 -19.29 11.41
CA GLU A 164 -9.37 -17.86 11.59
C GLU A 164 -10.22 -17.27 12.72
N TRP A 165 -11.49 -17.62 12.77
CA TRP A 165 -12.39 -17.24 13.86
C TRP A 165 -11.88 -17.74 15.22
N ASP A 166 -11.47 -18.98 15.32
CA ASP A 166 -10.91 -19.54 16.56
C ASP A 166 -9.63 -18.81 17.01
N LYS A 167 -8.76 -18.42 16.06
CA LYS A 167 -7.58 -17.60 16.36
C LYS A 167 -7.95 -16.22 16.88
N LEU A 168 -8.92 -15.56 16.21
CA LEU A 168 -9.44 -14.27 16.63
C LEU A 168 -10.05 -14.38 18.02
N TRP A 169 -10.92 -15.37 18.24
CA TRP A 169 -11.61 -15.57 19.52
C TRP A 169 -10.66 -15.80 20.69
N LYS A 170 -9.62 -16.61 20.48
CA LYS A 170 -8.56 -16.81 21.47
C LYS A 170 -7.79 -15.53 21.79
N SER A 171 -7.52 -14.70 20.81
CA SER A 171 -6.82 -13.42 21.04
C SER A 171 -7.68 -12.39 21.78
N VAL A 172 -9.01 -12.46 21.62
CA VAL A 172 -9.96 -11.57 22.27
C VAL A 172 -10.15 -11.92 23.76
N GLN A 173 -10.07 -13.19 24.12
CA GLN A 173 -10.29 -13.65 25.51
C GLN A 173 -9.23 -13.15 26.49
N SER A 174 -8.04 -12.78 26.02
CA SER A 174 -6.93 -12.37 26.90
C SER A 174 -6.92 -10.86 27.22
N ASP A 175 -7.36 -9.97 26.28
CA ASP A 175 -7.10 -8.54 26.43
C ASP A 175 -8.17 -7.58 25.84
N ALA A 176 -9.32 -8.07 25.41
CA ALA A 176 -10.28 -7.25 24.67
C ALA A 176 -11.67 -7.19 25.32
N GLU A 177 -11.76 -6.68 26.56
CA GLU A 177 -13.00 -6.57 27.33
C GLU A 177 -14.12 -5.83 26.56
N LYS A 178 -13.80 -4.70 25.94
CA LYS A 178 -14.77 -3.92 25.13
C LYS A 178 -15.31 -4.68 23.93
N PHE A 179 -14.50 -5.51 23.29
CA PHE A 179 -14.97 -6.36 22.19
C PHE A 179 -15.99 -7.38 22.70
N LEU A 180 -15.70 -8.02 23.83
CA LEU A 180 -16.57 -9.03 24.43
C LEU A 180 -17.88 -8.40 24.93
N GLU A 181 -17.83 -7.19 25.51
CA GLU A 181 -19.00 -6.43 25.92
C GLU A 181 -19.90 -6.15 24.71
N LEU A 182 -19.35 -5.56 23.65
CA LEU A 182 -20.09 -5.24 22.42
C LEU A 182 -20.63 -6.50 21.73
N TYR A 183 -19.85 -7.58 21.69
CA TYR A 183 -20.26 -8.87 21.14
C TYR A 183 -21.49 -9.44 21.88
N LYS A 184 -21.52 -9.30 23.22
CA LYS A 184 -22.67 -9.71 24.05
C LYS A 184 -23.85 -8.76 23.90
N GLU A 185 -23.62 -7.45 23.91
CA GLU A 185 -24.66 -6.41 23.76
C GLU A 185 -25.41 -6.57 22.44
N LEU A 186 -24.69 -6.83 21.34
CA LEU A 186 -25.29 -7.04 20.03
C LEU A 186 -25.79 -8.49 19.82
N GLU A 187 -25.74 -9.35 20.84
CA GLU A 187 -26.11 -10.77 20.76
C GLU A 187 -25.49 -11.50 19.56
N ALA A 188 -24.25 -11.17 19.22
CA ALA A 188 -23.59 -11.61 17.99
C ALA A 188 -23.45 -13.14 17.90
N GLU A 189 -23.38 -13.87 19.04
CA GLU A 189 -23.30 -15.34 19.05
C GLU A 189 -24.46 -16.00 18.28
N LYS A 190 -25.65 -15.37 18.23
CA LYS A 190 -26.79 -15.88 17.46
C LYS A 190 -26.53 -15.96 15.95
N TYR A 191 -25.59 -15.15 15.46
CA TYR A 191 -25.27 -15.03 14.03
C TYR A 191 -24.01 -15.79 13.62
N LYS A 192 -23.24 -16.30 14.59
CA LYS A 192 -21.97 -16.98 14.35
C LYS A 192 -22.08 -18.16 13.39
N SER A 193 -23.04 -19.07 13.64
CA SER A 193 -23.24 -20.25 12.81
C SER A 193 -23.66 -19.92 11.37
N LYS A 194 -24.21 -18.73 11.15
CA LYS A 194 -24.61 -18.26 9.82
C LYS A 194 -23.44 -17.69 9.03
N TRP A 195 -22.51 -16.99 9.70
CA TRP A 195 -21.53 -16.15 9.02
C TRP A 195 -20.09 -16.67 9.10
N VAL A 196 -19.73 -17.46 10.12
CA VAL A 196 -18.43 -18.15 10.14
C VAL A 196 -18.45 -19.26 9.10
N GLU A 197 -17.42 -19.32 8.25
CA GLU A 197 -17.32 -20.21 7.09
C GLU A 197 -18.36 -19.96 5.98
N HIS A 198 -19.06 -18.81 6.02
CA HIS A 198 -19.94 -18.45 4.91
C HIS A 198 -19.11 -18.16 3.64
N ASP A 199 -19.63 -18.57 2.50
CA ASP A 199 -19.03 -18.28 1.20
C ASP A 199 -18.93 -16.77 0.95
N GLU A 200 -17.97 -16.37 0.11
CA GLU A 200 -17.81 -14.97 -0.31
C GLU A 200 -19.10 -14.48 -0.98
N MET A 201 -19.60 -13.32 -0.54
CA MET A 201 -20.78 -12.68 -1.13
C MET A 201 -20.36 -11.52 -2.01
N CYS A 202 -20.89 -11.46 -3.22
CA CYS A 202 -20.77 -10.30 -4.11
C CYS A 202 -22.14 -9.67 -4.31
N ILE A 203 -22.28 -8.39 -4.02
CA ILE A 203 -23.51 -7.61 -4.08
C ILE A 203 -23.29 -6.54 -5.14
N ASP A 204 -23.95 -6.71 -6.28
CA ASP A 204 -23.95 -5.70 -7.35
C ASP A 204 -24.88 -4.55 -6.93
N LEU A 205 -24.39 -3.32 -7.06
CA LEU A 205 -25.07 -2.14 -6.58
C LEU A 205 -25.46 -1.23 -7.74
N ALA A 206 -26.67 -0.68 -7.66
CA ALA A 206 -27.02 0.47 -8.46
C ALA A 206 -26.35 1.74 -7.90
N ASN A 207 -26.21 2.78 -8.73
CA ASN A 207 -25.52 4.03 -8.39
C ASN A 207 -25.86 4.58 -6.99
N ASN A 208 -24.84 4.89 -6.19
CA ASN A 208 -24.89 5.55 -4.86
C ASN A 208 -25.30 4.70 -3.64
N GLU A 209 -25.36 3.38 -3.73
CA GLU A 209 -25.73 2.52 -2.58
C GLU A 209 -24.52 1.99 -1.79
N ILE A 210 -23.28 2.26 -2.25
CA ILE A 210 -22.04 1.71 -1.63
C ILE A 210 -21.95 2.05 -0.13
N GLU A 211 -22.17 3.31 0.25
CA GLU A 211 -22.05 3.75 1.65
C GLU A 211 -23.04 3.01 2.56
N GLY A 212 -24.29 2.88 2.11
CA GLY A 212 -25.34 2.18 2.86
C GLY A 212 -25.01 0.70 3.03
N GLU A 213 -24.51 0.07 1.97
CA GLU A 213 -24.15 -1.34 2.02
C GLU A 213 -22.91 -1.57 2.90
N LEU A 214 -21.89 -0.74 2.80
CA LEU A 214 -20.71 -0.81 3.66
C LEU A 214 -21.07 -0.70 5.15
N LYS A 215 -21.98 0.20 5.51
CA LYS A 215 -22.43 0.36 6.90
C LYS A 215 -23.04 -0.92 7.47
N LYS A 216 -23.74 -1.71 6.68
CA LYS A 216 -24.33 -3.00 7.15
C LYS A 216 -23.24 -3.98 7.58
N TRP A 217 -22.10 -4.01 6.87
CA TRP A 217 -21.04 -5.00 7.06
C TRP A 217 -19.89 -4.53 7.94
N SER A 218 -19.64 -3.23 8.02
CA SER A 218 -18.49 -2.65 8.74
C SER A 218 -18.87 -1.87 10.00
N SER A 219 -20.15 -1.52 10.22
CA SER A 219 -20.54 -0.75 11.37
C SER A 219 -20.47 -1.55 12.66
N SER A 220 -19.90 -0.97 13.71
CA SER A 220 -19.88 -1.54 15.06
C SER A 220 -21.27 -1.71 15.68
N GLN A 221 -22.29 -1.08 15.13
CA GLN A 221 -23.69 -1.27 15.55
C GLN A 221 -24.33 -2.52 14.93
N SER A 222 -23.65 -3.19 13.99
CA SER A 222 -24.14 -4.40 13.34
C SER A 222 -23.46 -5.65 13.91
N ALA A 223 -24.22 -6.60 14.45
CA ALA A 223 -23.67 -7.86 14.94
C ALA A 223 -22.86 -8.64 13.89
N VAL A 224 -23.12 -8.39 12.61
CA VAL A 224 -22.50 -9.13 11.51
C VAL A 224 -21.02 -8.73 11.30
N HIS A 225 -20.65 -7.49 11.63
CA HIS A 225 -19.28 -7.01 11.42
C HIS A 225 -18.21 -7.87 12.10
N PHE A 226 -18.55 -8.56 13.19
CA PHE A 226 -17.62 -9.44 13.90
C PHE A 226 -17.11 -10.59 13.02
N PHE A 227 -17.91 -11.05 12.07
CA PHE A 227 -17.63 -12.24 11.26
C PHE A 227 -17.02 -11.89 9.90
N VAL A 228 -16.98 -10.60 9.56
CA VAL A 228 -16.42 -10.10 8.29
C VAL A 228 -14.90 -9.99 8.41
N LYS A 229 -14.20 -10.65 7.49
CA LYS A 229 -12.74 -10.63 7.41
C LYS A 229 -12.22 -9.48 6.53
N GLU A 230 -12.83 -9.31 5.37
CA GLU A 230 -12.41 -8.33 4.36
C GLU A 230 -13.63 -7.89 3.55
N ILE A 231 -13.66 -6.62 3.21
CA ILE A 231 -14.63 -6.07 2.25
C ILE A 231 -13.85 -5.53 1.04
N GLU A 232 -14.28 -5.86 -0.17
CA GLU A 232 -13.80 -5.26 -1.41
C GLU A 232 -14.91 -4.44 -2.05
N VAL A 233 -14.61 -3.20 -2.40
CA VAL A 233 -15.54 -2.26 -3.01
C VAL A 233 -15.07 -1.94 -4.42
N GLY A 234 -15.83 -2.34 -5.41
CA GLY A 234 -15.64 -1.93 -6.79
C GLY A 234 -16.39 -0.62 -7.05
N ILE A 235 -15.70 0.35 -7.64
CA ILE A 235 -16.22 1.70 -7.89
C ILE A 235 -16.06 2.03 -9.37
N SER A 236 -17.19 2.29 -10.05
CA SER A 236 -17.21 2.63 -11.48
C SER A 236 -16.88 4.11 -11.76
N SER A 237 -17.04 4.98 -10.77
CA SER A 237 -16.93 6.44 -10.91
C SER A 237 -15.72 7.03 -10.19
N LEU A 238 -14.59 6.31 -10.16
CA LEU A 238 -13.35 6.85 -9.60
C LEU A 238 -12.80 8.01 -10.45
N PRO A 239 -12.05 8.96 -9.83
CA PRO A 239 -11.34 9.99 -10.57
C PRO A 239 -10.48 9.39 -11.69
N LYS A 240 -10.55 9.96 -12.89
CA LYS A 240 -9.84 9.45 -14.09
C LYS A 240 -8.32 9.46 -13.93
N GLU A 241 -7.82 10.27 -13.02
CA GLU A 241 -6.41 10.40 -12.68
C GLU A 241 -5.89 9.19 -11.88
N LEU A 242 -6.79 8.41 -11.25
CA LEU A 242 -6.41 7.21 -10.52
C LEU A 242 -6.29 6.03 -11.48
N PRO A 243 -5.13 5.36 -11.53
CA PRO A 243 -4.96 4.16 -12.33
C PRO A 243 -5.88 3.04 -11.85
N LYS A 244 -6.43 2.28 -12.80
CA LYS A 244 -7.37 1.18 -12.51
C LYS A 244 -6.78 0.09 -11.60
N GLN A 245 -5.46 -0.07 -11.59
CA GLN A 245 -4.75 -1.07 -10.80
C GLN A 245 -4.50 -0.64 -9.35
N VAL A 246 -4.71 0.64 -9.03
CA VAL A 246 -4.54 1.13 -7.66
C VAL A 246 -5.69 0.65 -6.79
N VAL A 247 -5.35 0.05 -5.67
CA VAL A 247 -6.28 -0.39 -4.64
C VAL A 247 -5.97 0.37 -3.36
N PHE A 248 -6.91 1.17 -2.88
CA PHE A 248 -6.81 1.78 -1.56
C PHE A 248 -7.30 0.80 -0.50
N VAL A 249 -6.47 0.59 0.52
CA VAL A 249 -6.75 -0.36 1.60
C VAL A 249 -6.89 0.39 2.92
N ASP A 250 -8.12 0.52 3.41
CA ASP A 250 -8.39 1.04 4.75
C ASP A 250 -8.14 -0.09 5.77
N THR A 251 -7.15 0.10 6.62
CA THR A 251 -6.77 -0.91 7.61
C THR A 251 -7.38 -0.58 8.97
N PRO A 252 -7.67 -1.59 9.81
CA PRO A 252 -7.94 -1.39 11.22
C PRO A 252 -6.88 -0.50 11.89
N GLY A 253 -7.24 0.19 12.98
CA GLY A 253 -6.26 1.02 13.71
C GLY A 253 -5.06 0.20 14.17
N LEU A 254 -3.85 0.73 14.01
CA LEU A 254 -2.70 0.24 14.75
C LEU A 254 -2.96 0.47 16.24
N PHE A 255 -2.59 -0.48 17.07
CA PHE A 255 -2.90 -0.48 18.51
C PHE A 255 -4.41 -0.58 18.82
N ASP A 256 -5.19 -1.21 17.92
CA ASP A 256 -6.54 -1.64 18.25
C ASP A 256 -6.47 -2.54 19.50
N PRO A 257 -7.36 -2.37 20.49
CA PRO A 257 -7.40 -3.25 21.66
C PRO A 257 -7.49 -4.74 21.33
N VAL A 258 -8.04 -5.06 20.15
CA VAL A 258 -8.06 -6.44 19.64
C VAL A 258 -6.73 -6.72 18.90
N ALA A 259 -5.81 -7.41 19.56
CA ALA A 259 -4.47 -7.73 19.03
C ALA A 259 -4.51 -8.37 17.63
N PHE A 260 -5.52 -9.20 17.35
CA PHE A 260 -5.71 -9.83 16.05
C PHE A 260 -5.96 -8.80 14.93
N ARG A 261 -6.72 -7.72 15.20
CA ARG A 261 -6.98 -6.63 14.23
C ARG A 261 -5.70 -5.84 13.95
N SER A 262 -4.95 -5.51 14.99
CA SER A 262 -3.62 -4.88 14.83
C SER A 262 -2.69 -5.74 13.98
N GLN A 263 -2.73 -7.07 14.13
CA GLN A 263 -1.93 -7.99 13.33
C GLN A 263 -2.30 -7.96 11.84
N ILE A 264 -3.58 -7.77 11.50
CA ILE A 264 -4.02 -7.58 10.10
C ILE A 264 -3.30 -6.35 9.51
N SER A 265 -3.34 -5.21 10.21
CA SER A 265 -2.68 -3.98 9.77
C SER A 265 -1.16 -4.15 9.62
N ILE A 266 -0.50 -4.83 10.56
CA ILE A 266 0.93 -5.15 10.50
C ILE A 266 1.25 -6.00 9.26
N ASN A 267 0.46 -7.01 8.98
CA ASN A 267 0.65 -7.86 7.80
C ASN A 267 0.51 -7.04 6.51
N TYR A 268 -0.46 -6.13 6.45
CA TYR A 268 -0.62 -5.22 5.32
C TYR A 268 0.53 -4.23 5.15
N ILE A 269 1.08 -3.67 6.23
CA ILE A 269 2.28 -2.82 6.16
C ILE A 269 3.44 -3.57 5.48
N ARG A 270 3.58 -4.86 5.75
CA ARG A 270 4.62 -5.69 5.15
C ARG A 270 4.37 -5.98 3.67
N SER A 271 3.13 -6.27 3.28
CA SER A 271 2.76 -6.74 1.94
C SER A 271 2.42 -5.61 0.97
N ALA A 272 1.85 -4.49 1.43
CA ALA A 272 1.43 -3.38 0.59
C ALA A 272 2.57 -2.79 -0.24
N ASN A 273 2.23 -2.30 -1.43
CA ASN A 273 3.18 -1.65 -2.33
C ASN A 273 3.55 -0.25 -1.87
N ALA A 274 2.62 0.45 -1.20
CA ALA A 274 2.88 1.71 -0.51
C ALA A 274 2.09 1.80 0.79
N VAL A 275 2.57 2.61 1.73
CA VAL A 275 1.95 2.81 3.05
C VAL A 275 1.82 4.30 3.34
N LEU A 276 0.60 4.77 3.50
CA LEU A 276 0.27 6.12 3.96
C LEU A 276 -0.01 6.07 5.46
N VAL A 277 0.92 6.60 6.25
CA VAL A 277 0.78 6.67 7.71
C VAL A 277 0.06 7.95 8.07
N CYS A 278 -1.17 7.84 8.52
CA CYS A 278 -1.97 8.96 8.98
C CYS A 278 -1.66 9.24 10.46
N VAL A 279 -1.20 10.46 10.76
CA VAL A 279 -0.94 10.96 12.11
C VAL A 279 -1.65 12.30 12.30
N LYS A 280 -2.14 12.59 13.52
CA LYS A 280 -2.80 13.86 13.77
C LYS A 280 -1.78 14.99 13.86
N ALA A 281 -1.93 16.04 13.07
CA ALA A 281 -1.04 17.19 13.10
C ALA A 281 -1.03 17.90 14.48
N GLU A 282 -2.14 17.88 15.19
CA GLU A 282 -2.30 18.51 16.51
C GLU A 282 -1.59 17.75 17.63
N ASP A 283 -1.40 16.43 17.49
CA ASP A 283 -0.90 15.55 18.56
C ASP A 283 0.25 14.65 18.06
N LEU A 284 1.36 15.28 17.71
CA LEU A 284 2.58 14.57 17.26
C LEU A 284 3.43 14.10 18.45
N HIS A 285 2.81 13.47 19.44
CA HIS A 285 3.47 12.93 20.61
C HIS A 285 2.98 11.50 20.90
N GLY A 286 3.73 10.76 21.70
CA GLY A 286 3.29 9.46 22.23
C GLY A 286 2.89 8.43 21.16
N GLU A 287 1.60 8.17 21.00
CA GLU A 287 1.08 7.12 20.10
C GLU A 287 1.27 7.43 18.61
N GLU A 288 1.19 8.69 18.20
CA GLU A 288 1.36 9.08 16.81
C GLU A 288 2.81 8.84 16.35
N VAL A 289 3.79 9.20 17.18
CA VAL A 289 5.22 8.91 16.91
C VAL A 289 5.47 7.40 16.89
N LYS A 290 4.96 6.66 17.88
CA LYS A 290 5.07 5.20 17.93
C LYS A 290 4.43 4.53 16.70
N THR A 291 3.34 5.10 16.18
CA THR A 291 2.70 4.62 14.95
C THR A 291 3.67 4.70 13.77
N VAL A 292 4.33 5.85 13.58
CA VAL A 292 5.32 6.03 12.51
C VAL A 292 6.51 5.07 12.70
N GLU A 293 7.07 5.01 13.91
CA GLU A 293 8.18 4.10 14.25
C GLU A 293 7.84 2.63 13.94
N SER A 294 6.64 2.20 14.33
CA SER A 294 6.15 0.85 14.09
C SER A 294 6.02 0.54 12.60
N VAL A 295 5.47 1.49 11.81
CA VAL A 295 5.35 1.32 10.36
C VAL A 295 6.72 1.17 9.71
N PHE A 296 7.69 2.00 10.07
CA PHE A 296 9.05 1.87 9.54
C PHE A 296 9.71 0.55 9.96
N SER A 297 9.50 0.11 11.20
CA SER A 297 9.98 -1.18 11.69
C SER A 297 9.38 -2.36 10.91
N PHE A 298 8.07 -2.33 10.65
CA PHE A 298 7.38 -3.39 9.92
C PHE A 298 7.61 -3.33 8.40
N SER A 299 7.91 -2.16 7.83
CA SER A 299 8.18 -1.99 6.39
C SER A 299 9.50 -2.61 5.93
N GLY A 300 10.41 -2.92 6.86
CA GLY A 300 11.71 -3.52 6.55
C GLY A 300 12.53 -2.68 5.57
N HIS A 301 12.84 -3.24 4.40
CA HIS A 301 13.62 -2.56 3.35
C HIS A 301 12.80 -1.59 2.48
N LYS A 302 11.47 -1.56 2.65
CA LYS A 302 10.54 -0.81 1.79
C LYS A 302 10.28 0.63 2.28
N ARG A 303 11.25 1.27 2.91
CA ARG A 303 11.12 2.61 3.53
C ARG A 303 10.78 3.73 2.54
N ASN A 304 11.19 3.59 1.29
CA ASN A 304 10.85 4.51 0.22
C ASN A 304 9.36 4.52 -0.17
N LYS A 305 8.60 3.51 0.26
CA LYS A 305 7.16 3.38 0.01
C LYS A 305 6.29 3.95 1.14
N VAL A 306 6.92 4.49 2.18
CA VAL A 306 6.21 5.07 3.33
C VAL A 306 6.02 6.56 3.12
N PHE A 307 4.79 7.04 3.28
CA PHE A 307 4.42 8.45 3.32
C PHE A 307 3.78 8.76 4.65
N VAL A 308 4.17 9.85 5.27
CA VAL A 308 3.57 10.32 6.53
C VAL A 308 2.62 11.46 6.21
N ILE A 309 1.34 11.27 6.49
CA ILE A 309 0.30 12.26 6.23
C ILE A 309 -0.19 12.82 7.57
N ALA A 310 0.17 14.05 7.85
CA ALA A 310 -0.32 14.79 9.01
C ALA A 310 -1.76 15.26 8.76
N THR A 311 -2.72 14.51 9.25
CA THR A 311 -4.17 14.81 9.15
C THR A 311 -4.57 15.89 10.15
N ASN A 312 -5.81 16.41 10.05
CA ASN A 312 -6.33 17.43 10.95
C ASN A 312 -5.45 18.70 11.03
N TRP A 313 -4.78 19.05 9.94
CA TRP A 313 -3.98 20.26 9.86
C TRP A 313 -4.78 21.53 10.24
N ASP A 314 -6.03 21.55 9.89
CA ASP A 314 -7.00 22.62 10.19
C ASP A 314 -7.24 22.85 11.70
N LYS A 315 -6.91 21.86 12.54
CA LYS A 315 -7.04 21.95 13.99
C LYS A 315 -5.83 22.57 14.71
N LEU A 316 -4.73 22.83 14.01
CA LEU A 316 -3.59 23.53 14.59
C LEU A 316 -4.00 24.93 15.08
N ASN A 317 -3.43 25.43 16.16
CA ASN A 317 -3.76 26.77 16.67
C ASN A 317 -3.43 27.84 15.63
N ASN A 318 -2.21 27.83 15.08
CA ASN A 318 -1.85 28.59 13.90
C ASN A 318 -1.39 27.62 12.79
N VAL A 319 -2.16 27.55 11.70
CA VAL A 319 -1.92 26.55 10.63
C VAL A 319 -0.59 26.76 9.89
N ILE A 320 0.01 27.93 9.97
CA ILE A 320 1.29 28.26 9.32
C ILE A 320 2.45 28.01 10.29
N ILE A 321 2.43 28.70 11.45
CA ILE A 321 3.52 28.67 12.43
C ILE A 321 3.68 27.29 13.03
N ASP A 322 2.57 26.70 13.46
CA ASP A 322 2.62 25.39 14.13
C ASP A 322 2.91 24.28 13.15
N TRP A 323 2.38 24.39 11.92
CA TRP A 323 2.74 23.42 10.88
C TRP A 323 4.25 23.44 10.59
N ASN A 324 4.85 24.61 10.41
CA ASN A 324 6.28 24.73 10.16
C ASN A 324 7.12 24.09 11.28
N LYS A 325 6.74 24.33 12.53
CA LYS A 325 7.43 23.71 13.70
C LYS A 325 7.30 22.18 13.66
N ARG A 326 6.07 21.67 13.45
CA ARG A 326 5.80 20.24 13.45
C ARG A 326 6.43 19.54 12.26
N TYR A 327 6.39 20.15 11.08
CA TYR A 327 7.04 19.63 9.88
C TYR A 327 8.56 19.48 10.07
N ASN A 328 9.22 20.51 10.59
CA ASN A 328 10.65 20.45 10.90
C ASN A 328 10.96 19.39 11.97
N TYR A 329 10.14 19.27 12.99
CA TYR A 329 10.25 18.22 13.99
C TYR A 329 10.16 16.83 13.35
N MET A 330 9.16 16.58 12.52
CA MET A 330 9.01 15.29 11.84
C MET A 330 10.19 14.98 10.91
N ILE A 331 10.65 15.97 10.12
CA ILE A 331 11.83 15.79 9.27
C ILE A 331 13.03 15.36 10.10
N ASN A 332 13.29 16.05 11.21
CA ASN A 332 14.45 15.75 12.05
C ASN A 332 14.31 14.39 12.76
N SER A 333 13.11 14.08 13.26
CA SER A 333 12.84 12.83 13.99
C SER A 333 12.84 11.61 13.07
N PHE A 334 12.32 11.75 11.85
CA PHE A 334 12.14 10.64 10.91
C PHE A 334 13.20 10.61 9.79
N THR A 335 14.34 11.29 9.98
CA THR A 335 15.51 11.13 9.09
C THR A 335 16.57 10.27 9.78
N GLY A 336 17.05 9.23 9.11
CA GLY A 336 18.14 8.37 9.62
C GLY A 336 18.02 6.93 9.17
N LYS A 337 18.94 6.09 9.66
CA LYS A 337 19.04 4.67 9.23
C LYS A 337 17.77 3.85 9.49
N ALA A 338 17.00 4.19 10.53
CA ALA A 338 15.76 3.49 10.86
C ALA A 338 14.54 4.01 10.11
N PHE A 339 14.61 5.21 9.55
CA PHE A 339 13.51 5.95 8.93
C PHE A 339 13.85 6.32 7.47
N PHE A 340 13.49 7.54 7.05
CA PHE A 340 13.89 8.04 5.73
C PHE A 340 15.41 8.19 5.65
N PRO A 341 16.07 7.62 4.62
CA PRO A 341 17.54 7.66 4.51
C PRO A 341 18.13 9.07 4.42
N THR A 342 17.38 10.02 3.85
CA THR A 342 17.82 11.41 3.65
C THR A 342 16.74 12.41 4.02
N GLN A 343 17.15 13.64 4.39
CA GLN A 343 16.20 14.72 4.61
C GLN A 343 15.39 15.09 3.37
N ALA A 344 15.97 14.97 2.18
CA ALA A 344 15.25 15.22 0.93
C ALA A 344 14.06 14.26 0.79
N MET A 345 14.27 12.99 1.09
CA MET A 345 13.21 11.98 1.07
C MET A 345 12.16 12.24 2.18
N ALA A 346 12.61 12.59 3.39
CA ALA A 346 11.68 12.96 4.46
C ALA A 346 10.79 14.15 4.03
N LYS A 347 11.38 15.19 3.43
CA LYS A 347 10.65 16.37 2.94
C LYS A 347 9.64 16.04 1.84
N SER A 348 9.95 15.11 0.96
CA SER A 348 9.02 14.72 -0.13
C SER A 348 7.92 13.78 0.35
N ASN A 349 8.15 13.00 1.40
CA ASN A 349 7.23 11.97 1.85
C ASN A 349 6.44 12.34 3.12
N ILE A 350 6.70 13.51 3.72
CA ILE A 350 5.92 14.03 4.85
C ILE A 350 5.04 15.16 4.34
N LEU A 351 3.73 14.97 4.40
CA LEU A 351 2.74 15.91 3.89
C LEU A 351 1.67 16.18 4.95
N TYR A 352 0.95 17.30 4.83
CA TYR A 352 -0.26 17.52 5.63
C TYR A 352 -1.51 17.32 4.78
N ALA A 353 -2.65 17.14 5.44
CA ALA A 353 -3.95 17.05 4.81
C ALA A 353 -5.07 17.58 5.73
N ALA A 354 -5.96 18.42 5.19
CA ALA A 354 -7.21 18.83 5.82
C ALA A 354 -8.41 18.17 5.11
N SER A 355 -8.43 16.84 5.15
CA SER A 355 -9.34 16.00 4.35
C SER A 355 -10.81 16.28 4.62
N TYR A 356 -11.18 16.58 5.87
CA TYR A 356 -12.56 16.94 6.24
C TYR A 356 -13.05 18.16 5.49
N TYR A 357 -12.26 19.24 5.51
CA TYR A 357 -12.63 20.47 4.82
C TYR A 357 -12.54 20.35 3.29
N TYR A 358 -11.65 19.53 2.76
CA TYR A 358 -11.65 19.20 1.34
C TYR A 358 -12.99 18.62 0.92
N ASN A 359 -13.51 17.62 1.64
CA ASN A 359 -14.79 16.99 1.36
C ASN A 359 -15.94 18.00 1.47
N LEU A 360 -15.93 18.87 2.47
CA LEU A 360 -16.93 19.94 2.58
C LEU A 360 -16.85 20.92 1.42
N CYS A 361 -15.67 21.40 1.04
CA CYS A 361 -15.50 22.34 -0.08
C CYS A 361 -15.92 21.72 -1.42
N ARG A 362 -15.60 20.44 -1.64
CA ARG A 362 -16.04 19.70 -2.84
C ARG A 362 -17.56 19.70 -2.97
N ASP A 363 -18.25 19.45 -1.90
CA ASP A 363 -19.71 19.28 -1.88
C ASP A 363 -20.45 20.58 -1.52
N TYR A 364 -19.77 21.75 -1.52
CA TYR A 364 -20.24 23.03 -0.98
C TYR A 364 -21.66 23.42 -1.40
N ASN A 365 -22.01 23.21 -2.66
CA ASN A 365 -23.32 23.63 -3.19
C ASN A 365 -24.47 22.84 -2.60
N SER A 366 -24.25 21.57 -2.24
CA SER A 366 -25.25 20.66 -1.68
C SER A 366 -25.27 20.63 -0.14
N LEU A 367 -24.33 21.35 0.53
CA LEU A 367 -24.21 21.33 1.97
C LEU A 367 -25.36 22.09 2.67
N GLU A 368 -25.77 21.57 3.83
CA GLU A 368 -26.57 22.29 4.79
C GLU A 368 -25.82 23.51 5.36
N GLN A 369 -26.59 24.49 5.86
CA GLN A 369 -26.04 25.75 6.36
C GLN A 369 -25.02 25.57 7.50
N VAL A 370 -25.22 24.57 8.36
CA VAL A 370 -24.30 24.25 9.47
C VAL A 370 -22.90 23.90 8.96
N TYR A 371 -22.79 23.13 7.88
CA TYR A 371 -21.50 22.77 7.29
C TYR A 371 -20.87 23.94 6.55
N LYS A 372 -21.64 24.79 5.88
CA LYS A 372 -21.16 26.04 5.29
C LYS A 372 -20.58 26.98 6.34
N GLN A 373 -21.20 27.06 7.52
CA GLN A 373 -20.65 27.83 8.65
C GLN A 373 -19.29 27.30 9.11
N LYS A 374 -19.07 25.98 9.13
CA LYS A 374 -17.74 25.42 9.47
C LYS A 374 -16.66 25.85 8.48
N ILE A 375 -16.98 25.87 7.18
CA ILE A 375 -16.05 26.37 6.15
C ILE A 375 -15.72 27.84 6.40
N ASN A 376 -16.75 28.66 6.69
CA ASN A 376 -16.54 30.08 6.99
C ASN A 376 -15.66 30.30 8.23
N LEU A 377 -15.82 29.47 9.28
CA LEU A 377 -14.98 29.54 10.48
C LEU A 377 -13.52 29.19 10.17
N LEU A 378 -13.28 28.16 9.36
CA LEU A 378 -11.90 27.84 8.94
C LEU A 378 -11.30 28.99 8.11
N PHE A 379 -12.09 29.57 7.23
CA PHE A 379 -11.67 30.69 6.40
C PHE A 379 -11.23 31.90 7.26
N VAL A 380 -12.07 32.29 8.23
CA VAL A 380 -11.75 33.38 9.19
C VAL A 380 -10.51 33.02 10.01
N LYS A 381 -10.41 31.78 10.47
CA LYS A 381 -9.23 31.31 11.21
C LYS A 381 -7.94 31.49 10.38
N ILE A 382 -7.95 31.06 9.12
CA ILE A 382 -6.77 31.20 8.25
C ILE A 382 -6.39 32.68 8.06
N GLN A 383 -7.35 33.59 7.93
CA GLN A 383 -7.09 35.03 7.84
C GLN A 383 -6.45 35.58 9.13
N ILE A 384 -6.94 35.15 10.29
CA ILE A 384 -6.34 35.52 11.60
C ILE A 384 -4.90 34.99 11.66
N ASP A 385 -4.68 33.73 11.28
CA ASP A 385 -3.36 33.09 11.30
C ASP A 385 -2.37 33.82 10.36
N ILE A 386 -2.83 34.27 9.20
CA ILE A 386 -2.02 35.08 8.26
C ILE A 386 -1.60 36.42 8.91
N ASN A 387 -2.54 37.14 9.53
CA ASN A 387 -2.26 38.41 10.18
C ASN A 387 -1.25 38.24 11.31
N GLU A 388 -1.42 37.22 12.15
CA GLU A 388 -0.46 36.88 13.21
C GLU A 388 0.95 36.57 12.65
N CYS A 389 1.04 35.89 11.51
CA CYS A 389 2.31 35.63 10.84
C CYS A 389 2.97 36.93 10.37
N GLN A 390 2.21 37.87 9.82
CA GLN A 390 2.70 39.18 9.38
C GLN A 390 3.24 39.99 10.58
N ASP A 391 2.50 40.05 11.68
CA ASP A 391 2.92 40.70 12.91
C ASP A 391 4.22 40.12 13.49
N LYS A 392 4.37 38.80 13.42
CA LYS A 392 5.55 38.05 13.86
C LYS A 392 6.67 37.98 12.81
N LYS A 393 6.52 38.62 11.66
CA LYS A 393 7.47 38.58 10.52
C LYS A 393 7.78 37.15 10.05
N VAL A 394 6.79 36.26 10.12
CA VAL A 394 6.86 34.90 9.58
C VAL A 394 6.40 34.92 8.13
N THR A 395 7.17 34.27 7.26
CA THR A 395 6.81 34.17 5.84
C THR A 395 5.51 33.37 5.66
N VAL A 396 4.52 33.98 5.03
CA VAL A 396 3.25 33.35 4.67
C VAL A 396 3.38 32.77 3.26
N PRO A 397 2.96 31.51 3.02
CA PRO A 397 2.92 30.94 1.68
C PRO A 397 2.06 31.79 0.71
N GLU A 398 2.52 31.94 -0.51
CA GLU A 398 1.88 32.82 -1.52
C GLU A 398 0.42 32.42 -1.79
N ASN A 399 0.14 31.13 -1.87
CA ASN A 399 -1.22 30.61 -2.04
C ASN A 399 -2.17 30.94 -0.88
N MET A 400 -1.66 31.18 0.34
CA MET A 400 -2.45 31.61 1.49
C MET A 400 -2.65 33.12 1.50
N MET A 401 -1.67 33.92 1.05
CA MET A 401 -1.80 35.35 0.97
C MET A 401 -2.99 35.81 0.13
N ALA A 402 -3.38 35.04 -0.87
CA ALA A 402 -4.55 35.32 -1.68
C ALA A 402 -5.88 35.32 -0.89
N LEU A 403 -5.91 34.65 0.30
CA LEU A 403 -7.10 34.68 1.17
C LEU A 403 -7.10 35.84 2.17
N ALA A 404 -5.95 36.49 2.40
CA ALA A 404 -5.85 37.60 3.35
C ALA A 404 -6.80 38.75 3.04
N ASN A 405 -7.03 39.01 1.76
CA ASN A 405 -7.84 40.16 1.27
C ASN A 405 -9.29 39.78 0.90
N ALA A 406 -9.69 38.53 1.11
CA ALA A 406 -11.03 38.09 0.80
C ALA A 406 -12.03 38.59 1.84
N GLN A 407 -13.28 38.78 1.44
CA GLN A 407 -14.32 39.33 2.29
C GLN A 407 -14.66 38.38 3.45
N LEU A 408 -14.61 38.88 4.67
CA LEU A 408 -14.97 38.13 5.87
C LEU A 408 -16.42 37.63 5.83
N GLY A 409 -16.62 36.36 6.08
CA GLY A 409 -17.92 35.76 6.40
C GLY A 409 -18.74 35.21 5.24
N MET A 410 -18.38 35.49 3.96
CA MET A 410 -19.02 34.88 2.79
C MET A 410 -17.99 34.60 1.70
N PRO A 411 -17.38 33.40 1.71
CA PRO A 411 -16.41 33.04 0.68
C PRO A 411 -17.09 32.94 -0.68
N SER A 412 -16.48 33.60 -1.67
CA SER A 412 -16.86 33.45 -3.07
C SER A 412 -16.53 32.04 -3.60
N PRO A 413 -17.08 31.60 -4.72
CA PRO A 413 -16.68 30.33 -5.34
C PRO A 413 -15.18 30.20 -5.60
N SER A 414 -14.50 31.33 -5.90
CA SER A 414 -13.04 31.37 -6.06
C SER A 414 -12.30 31.16 -4.73
N ASP A 415 -12.85 31.66 -3.63
CA ASP A 415 -12.27 31.49 -2.30
C ASP A 415 -12.44 30.05 -1.80
N ILE A 416 -13.59 29.41 -2.07
CA ILE A 416 -13.80 27.99 -1.81
C ILE A 416 -12.78 27.14 -2.57
N LYS A 417 -12.52 27.45 -3.84
CA LYS A 417 -11.49 26.76 -4.64
C LYS A 417 -10.10 26.93 -4.03
N ARG A 418 -9.73 28.15 -3.64
CA ARG A 418 -8.44 28.42 -2.96
C ARG A 418 -8.33 27.68 -1.63
N LEU A 419 -9.40 27.70 -0.83
CA LEU A 419 -9.45 26.95 0.41
C LEU A 419 -9.27 25.45 0.16
N MET A 420 -9.92 24.92 -0.87
CA MET A 420 -9.78 23.53 -1.28
C MET A 420 -8.33 23.19 -1.69
N GLU A 421 -7.63 24.09 -2.38
CA GLU A 421 -6.21 23.94 -2.70
C GLU A 421 -5.34 23.91 -1.42
N LEU A 422 -5.65 24.76 -0.42
CA LEU A 422 -4.95 24.80 0.86
C LEU A 422 -5.15 23.56 1.72
N THR A 423 -6.17 22.76 1.47
CA THR A 423 -6.33 21.48 2.18
C THR A 423 -5.23 20.47 1.85
N ASN A 424 -4.42 20.74 0.83
CA ASN A 424 -3.29 19.95 0.35
C ASN A 424 -3.64 18.58 -0.24
N ILE A 425 -4.93 18.23 -0.35
CA ILE A 425 -5.37 16.93 -0.89
C ILE A 425 -4.95 16.76 -2.34
N GLN A 426 -4.96 17.83 -3.14
CA GLN A 426 -4.52 17.78 -4.54
C GLN A 426 -3.03 17.45 -4.65
N ILE A 427 -2.20 17.97 -3.72
CA ILE A 427 -0.76 17.65 -3.66
C ILE A 427 -0.57 16.20 -3.22
N VAL A 428 -1.30 15.75 -2.18
CA VAL A 428 -1.27 14.35 -1.73
C VAL A 428 -1.68 13.42 -2.88
N ASN A 429 -2.75 13.74 -3.61
CA ASN A 429 -3.17 12.97 -4.77
C ASN A 429 -2.10 12.98 -5.88
N LYS A 430 -1.51 14.14 -6.19
CA LYS A 430 -0.42 14.25 -7.17
C LYS A 430 0.78 13.41 -6.79
N VAL A 431 1.20 13.43 -5.52
CA VAL A 431 2.30 12.59 -5.01
C VAL A 431 1.95 11.12 -5.14
N ILE A 432 0.73 10.71 -4.72
CA ILE A 432 0.25 9.35 -4.87
C ILE A 432 0.22 8.94 -6.34
N VAL A 433 -0.42 9.73 -7.19
CA VAL A 433 -0.58 9.40 -8.61
C VAL A 433 0.76 9.52 -9.35
N THR A 434 1.51 10.60 -9.14
CA THR A 434 2.74 10.86 -9.90
C THR A 434 3.88 9.96 -9.44
N GLU A 435 4.15 9.92 -8.12
CA GLU A 435 5.26 9.14 -7.59
C GLU A 435 4.95 7.64 -7.59
N LEU A 436 3.76 7.24 -7.18
CA LEU A 436 3.40 5.84 -7.10
C LEU A 436 3.06 5.26 -8.47
N VAL A 437 2.37 5.98 -9.34
CA VAL A 437 2.07 5.50 -10.71
C VAL A 437 3.31 5.44 -11.57
N ASN A 438 4.15 6.48 -11.52
CA ASN A 438 5.40 6.47 -12.28
C ASN A 438 6.36 5.37 -11.80
N GLN A 439 6.29 5.00 -10.52
CA GLN A 439 7.08 3.94 -9.93
C GLN A 439 6.34 2.60 -9.88
N TYR A 440 5.05 2.56 -10.27
CA TYR A 440 4.22 1.37 -10.14
C TYR A 440 4.82 0.14 -10.81
N ALA A 441 5.15 0.25 -12.09
CA ALA A 441 5.78 -0.84 -12.83
C ALA A 441 7.12 -1.24 -12.22
N GLU A 442 7.89 -0.27 -11.74
CA GLU A 442 9.21 -0.46 -11.12
C GLU A 442 9.10 -1.09 -9.73
N LEU A 443 8.15 -0.61 -8.93
CA LEU A 443 7.90 -1.13 -7.58
C LEU A 443 7.37 -2.57 -7.64
N LEU A 444 6.41 -2.83 -8.51
CA LEU A 444 5.84 -4.17 -8.70
C LEU A 444 6.90 -5.14 -9.24
N TYR A 445 7.70 -4.69 -10.19
CA TYR A 445 8.84 -5.47 -10.68
C TYR A 445 9.86 -5.75 -9.57
N GLY A 446 10.17 -4.75 -8.74
CA GLY A 446 11.03 -4.91 -7.56
C GLY A 446 10.48 -5.93 -6.56
N ASP A 447 9.19 -5.90 -6.30
CA ASP A 447 8.52 -6.86 -5.40
C ASP A 447 8.51 -8.28 -5.97
N ILE A 448 8.19 -8.43 -7.26
CA ILE A 448 8.28 -9.71 -7.98
C ILE A 448 9.70 -10.27 -7.93
N LYS A 449 10.71 -9.44 -8.17
CA LYS A 449 12.11 -9.84 -8.11
C LYS A 449 12.55 -10.26 -6.71
N ASN A 450 12.23 -9.47 -5.68
CA ASN A 450 12.59 -9.80 -4.30
C ASN A 450 11.93 -11.11 -3.85
N LEU A 451 10.66 -11.28 -4.20
CA LEU A 451 9.93 -12.50 -3.87
C LEU A 451 10.47 -13.72 -4.64
N TYR A 452 10.93 -13.50 -5.87
CA TYR A 452 11.63 -14.53 -6.64
C TYR A 452 12.94 -14.97 -5.97
N GLU A 453 13.80 -14.01 -5.57
CA GLU A 453 15.06 -14.29 -4.89
C GLU A 453 14.81 -15.08 -3.59
N ASP A 454 13.79 -14.70 -2.83
CA ASP A 454 13.36 -15.42 -1.63
C ASP A 454 12.92 -16.85 -1.94
N ILE A 455 12.08 -17.05 -2.95
CA ILE A 455 11.63 -18.38 -3.38
C ILE A 455 12.84 -19.21 -3.83
N GLN A 456 13.77 -18.63 -4.58
CA GLN A 456 14.99 -19.29 -5.05
C GLN A 456 15.86 -19.78 -3.88
N HIS A 457 16.05 -18.93 -2.86
CA HIS A 457 16.77 -19.31 -1.64
C HIS A 457 16.07 -20.42 -0.87
N MET A 458 14.75 -20.36 -0.75
CA MET A 458 13.97 -21.39 -0.06
C MET A 458 14.01 -22.73 -0.80
N VAL A 459 13.84 -22.73 -2.11
CA VAL A 459 13.95 -23.93 -2.96
C VAL A 459 15.35 -24.53 -2.81
N GLY A 460 16.40 -23.71 -2.78
CA GLY A 460 17.77 -24.16 -2.55
C GLY A 460 17.95 -24.83 -1.18
N ARG A 461 17.37 -24.26 -0.11
CA ARG A 461 17.37 -24.88 1.23
C ARG A 461 16.65 -26.21 1.24
N VAL A 462 15.42 -26.26 0.74
CA VAL A 462 14.61 -27.48 0.65
C VAL A 462 15.35 -28.57 -0.12
N ALA A 463 15.98 -28.25 -1.26
CA ALA A 463 16.78 -29.19 -2.02
C ALA A 463 18.00 -29.71 -1.24
N SER A 464 18.66 -28.83 -0.47
CA SER A 464 19.83 -29.18 0.36
C SER A 464 19.45 -30.07 1.55
N GLU A 465 18.38 -29.76 2.24
CA GLU A 465 17.84 -30.56 3.35
C GLU A 465 17.44 -31.97 2.87
N ARG A 466 16.80 -32.05 1.72
CA ARG A 466 16.44 -33.32 1.11
C ARG A 466 17.67 -34.16 0.78
N LYS A 467 18.67 -33.53 0.18
CA LYS A 467 19.97 -34.23 -0.09
C LYS A 467 20.57 -34.78 1.20
N LYS A 468 20.54 -34.01 2.29
CA LYS A 468 21.04 -34.42 3.60
C LYS A 468 20.24 -35.63 4.14
N THR A 469 18.90 -35.55 4.14
CA THR A 469 18.01 -36.62 4.60
C THR A 469 18.19 -37.90 3.79
N VAL A 470 18.35 -37.80 2.49
CA VAL A 470 18.61 -38.94 1.61
C VAL A 470 19.98 -39.55 1.92
N ASN A 471 21.02 -38.74 2.10
CA ASN A 471 22.37 -39.24 2.46
C ASN A 471 22.39 -39.92 3.83
N GLU A 472 21.67 -39.36 4.81
CA GLU A 472 21.52 -39.98 6.15
C GLU A 472 20.81 -41.34 6.07
N ARG A 473 19.77 -41.48 5.25
CA ARG A 473 19.09 -42.76 5.00
C ARG A 473 19.99 -43.79 4.30
N ILE A 474 20.85 -43.33 3.37
CA ILE A 474 21.85 -44.20 2.72
C ILE A 474 22.85 -44.77 3.74
N THR A 475 23.25 -43.96 4.72
CA THR A 475 24.21 -44.39 5.77
C THR A 475 23.61 -45.35 6.79
N ILE A 476 22.31 -45.27 7.03
CA ILE A 476 21.61 -46.04 8.08
C ILE A 476 21.17 -47.45 7.58
N SER A 477 20.97 -47.63 6.28
CA SER A 477 20.41 -48.91 5.78
C SER A 477 21.35 -49.61 4.80
N HIS A 478 22.05 -50.63 5.26
CA HIS A 478 22.81 -51.55 4.43
C HIS A 478 21.95 -52.66 3.77
N SER A 479 20.64 -52.74 4.06
CA SER A 479 19.83 -53.91 3.68
C SER A 479 19.00 -53.71 2.38
N ASP A 480 18.74 -52.47 1.92
CA ASP A 480 17.91 -52.22 0.73
C ASP A 480 18.56 -51.24 -0.28
N LEU A 481 19.81 -51.52 -0.63
CA LEU A 481 20.61 -50.70 -1.54
C LEU A 481 19.88 -50.38 -2.87
N LYS A 482 19.18 -51.34 -3.45
CA LYS A 482 18.46 -51.13 -4.72
C LYS A 482 17.28 -50.15 -4.63
N GLU A 483 16.53 -50.18 -3.54
CA GLU A 483 15.40 -49.28 -3.33
C GLU A 483 15.88 -47.88 -2.96
N ILE A 484 16.96 -47.78 -2.17
CA ILE A 484 17.61 -46.53 -1.81
C ILE A 484 18.25 -45.89 -3.05
N GLU A 485 18.96 -46.65 -3.88
CA GLU A 485 19.53 -46.18 -5.13
C GLU A 485 18.45 -45.61 -6.07
N LYS A 486 17.30 -46.28 -6.17
CA LYS A 486 16.16 -45.81 -6.94
C LYS A 486 15.62 -44.47 -6.40
N LYS A 487 15.43 -44.36 -5.07
CA LYS A 487 14.97 -43.13 -4.41
C LYS A 487 16.00 -41.98 -4.52
N VAL A 488 17.28 -42.30 -4.46
CA VAL A 488 18.37 -41.32 -4.67
C VAL A 488 18.37 -40.83 -6.12
N GLU A 489 18.19 -41.72 -7.07
CA GLU A 489 18.13 -41.36 -8.50
C GLU A 489 16.91 -40.48 -8.81
N GLU A 490 15.75 -40.83 -8.24
CA GLU A 490 14.54 -39.98 -8.35
C GLU A 490 14.76 -38.58 -7.69
N THR A 491 15.44 -38.57 -6.53
CA THR A 491 15.75 -37.30 -5.84
C THR A 491 16.74 -36.45 -6.63
N LYS A 492 17.74 -37.06 -7.26
CA LYS A 492 18.68 -36.39 -8.14
C LYS A 492 17.95 -35.78 -9.36
N LYS A 493 17.06 -36.54 -10.00
CA LYS A 493 16.24 -36.06 -11.12
C LYS A 493 15.38 -34.86 -10.71
N ASN A 494 14.71 -34.96 -9.58
CA ASN A 494 13.90 -33.87 -9.05
C ASN A 494 14.75 -32.62 -8.75
N ARG A 495 15.95 -32.79 -8.17
CA ARG A 495 16.90 -31.70 -7.94
C ARG A 495 17.34 -31.04 -9.25
N ASP A 496 17.69 -31.84 -10.24
CA ASP A 496 18.17 -31.35 -11.53
C ASP A 496 17.03 -30.66 -12.30
N GLU A 497 15.79 -31.11 -12.16
CA GLU A 497 14.62 -30.40 -12.66
C GLU A 497 14.41 -29.07 -11.94
N ILE A 498 14.51 -29.02 -10.62
CA ILE A 498 14.42 -27.77 -9.83
C ILE A 498 15.51 -26.78 -10.30
N GLN A 499 16.77 -27.23 -10.46
CA GLN A 499 17.85 -26.39 -10.96
C GLN A 499 17.59 -25.90 -12.39
N LYS A 500 17.01 -26.74 -13.26
CA LYS A 500 16.63 -26.35 -14.62
C LYS A 500 15.55 -25.28 -14.61
N VAL A 501 14.53 -25.44 -13.75
CA VAL A 501 13.47 -24.44 -13.57
C VAL A 501 14.03 -23.14 -12.99
N GLN A 502 14.96 -23.20 -12.02
CA GLN A 502 15.65 -22.03 -11.48
C GLN A 502 16.40 -21.27 -12.58
N LYS A 503 17.18 -21.97 -13.41
CA LYS A 503 17.89 -21.33 -14.54
C LYS A 503 16.93 -20.71 -15.55
N GLN A 504 15.82 -21.41 -15.86
CA GLN A 504 14.80 -20.89 -16.76
C GLN A 504 14.12 -19.65 -16.20
N LEU A 505 13.86 -19.63 -14.88
CA LEU A 505 13.26 -18.51 -14.20
C LEU A 505 14.19 -17.28 -14.20
N THR A 506 15.50 -17.50 -13.96
CA THR A 506 16.51 -16.44 -14.04
C THR A 506 16.59 -15.84 -15.45
N ALA A 507 16.59 -16.69 -16.47
CA ALA A 507 16.62 -16.26 -17.87
C ALA A 507 15.34 -15.47 -18.25
N ALA A 508 14.19 -15.89 -17.73
CA ALA A 508 12.95 -15.19 -17.97
C ALA A 508 12.92 -13.81 -17.29
N LEU A 509 13.44 -13.69 -16.05
CA LEU A 509 13.60 -12.39 -15.39
C LEU A 509 14.48 -11.43 -16.21
N ALA A 510 15.58 -11.94 -16.73
CA ALA A 510 16.42 -11.17 -17.63
C ALA A 510 15.69 -10.77 -18.92
N SER A 511 14.87 -11.68 -19.48
CA SER A 511 14.03 -11.41 -20.66
C SER A 511 12.93 -10.39 -20.38
N LEU A 512 12.31 -10.43 -19.17
CA LEU A 512 11.33 -9.45 -18.72
C LEU A 512 11.95 -8.05 -18.70
N ASN A 513 13.09 -7.91 -18.03
CA ASN A 513 13.82 -6.65 -17.98
C ASN A 513 14.03 -6.08 -19.39
N LYS A 514 14.57 -6.92 -20.30
CA LYS A 514 14.83 -6.53 -21.69
C LYS A 514 13.55 -6.20 -22.46
N SER A 515 12.49 -6.99 -22.27
CA SER A 515 11.21 -6.78 -22.94
C SER A 515 10.48 -5.54 -22.42
N THR A 516 10.53 -5.28 -21.11
CA THR A 516 9.98 -4.05 -20.50
C THR A 516 10.69 -2.83 -21.07
N GLN A 517 12.02 -2.88 -21.13
CA GLN A 517 12.83 -1.80 -21.69
C GLN A 517 12.54 -1.55 -23.18
N GLN A 518 12.43 -2.62 -23.99
CA GLN A 518 12.10 -2.51 -25.42
C GLN A 518 10.66 -2.01 -25.66
N ARG A 519 9.70 -2.39 -24.81
CA ARG A 519 8.33 -1.88 -24.89
C ARG A 519 8.24 -0.42 -24.48
N LEU A 520 8.96 -0.08 -23.42
CA LEU A 520 9.19 1.28 -23.02
C LEU A 520 9.72 2.12 -24.20
N GLU A 521 10.77 1.69 -24.88
CA GLU A 521 11.33 2.33 -26.06
C GLU A 521 10.34 2.43 -27.25
N LYS A 522 9.53 1.37 -27.51
CA LYS A 522 8.50 1.37 -28.55
C LYS A 522 7.36 2.33 -28.30
N ILE A 523 6.93 2.48 -27.03
CA ILE A 523 5.91 3.44 -26.65
C ILE A 523 6.41 4.86 -26.89
N THR A 524 7.66 5.14 -26.49
CA THR A 524 8.31 6.43 -26.71
C THR A 524 8.43 6.78 -28.20
N SER A 525 8.82 5.81 -29.03
CA SER A 525 8.97 6.02 -30.47
C SER A 525 7.64 6.23 -31.22
N LYS A 526 6.50 5.87 -30.62
CA LYS A 526 5.15 6.08 -31.21
C LYS A 526 4.52 7.41 -30.81
N LEU A 527 5.15 8.13 -29.92
CA LEU A 527 4.61 9.34 -29.29
C LEU A 527 5.46 10.58 -29.58
N GLY A 528 6.58 10.43 -30.28
CA GLY A 528 7.34 11.45 -31.00
C GLY A 528 7.08 11.34 -32.47
#